data_140c201a0c2e1f32a886e915c6105cb9
#
_entry.id   140c201a0c2e1f32a886e915c6105cb9
#
_cell.length_a   1.000
_cell.length_b   1.000
_cell.length_c   1.000
_cell.angle_alpha   90.00
_cell.angle_beta   90.00
_cell.angle_gamma   90.00
#
_symmetry.space_group_name_H-M   'P 1'
#
loop_
_entity.id
_entity.type
_entity.pdbx_description
1 polymer ?
#
loop_
_entity_poly.entity_id
_entity_poly.type
_entity_poly.pdbx_seq_one_letter_code
_entity_poly.pdbx_strand_id
1 'polypeptide(L)'
;MPLDIVIILVGSLFSLAMIGLTYMTNRHIQPKQLFLLFFTEMWERFSFYGMRALLILYMTNILLYPDKEANLMYGAYNALVYTMPLFGGLLADRILGFRKSIVWGGSLMAIGHLVLAIPMTQTFFLGLGFLIVGNGFFKPNISSFLGTYYHTNDNRRDGGYAIFYMGVNIGAFLGSAICGYLGQQIDWHLGFGVAGGFMILGLIIFLLNQKMLLDNGHSPEPELLNAPSMIGISWEKFIY
;
A
#
# COMPACT_ATOMS: atom_id res chain seq x y z
N MET A 1 3.28 27.74 17.67
CA MET A 1 3.28 26.73 16.59
C MET A 1 1.84 26.27 16.40
N PRO A 2 1.29 26.18 15.20
CA PRO A 2 -0.06 25.67 14.94
C PRO A 2 -0.27 24.28 15.54
N LEU A 3 -1.47 24.00 16.04
CA LEU A 3 -1.79 22.76 16.75
C LEU A 3 -1.57 21.51 15.91
N ASP A 4 -1.92 21.57 14.64
CA ASP A 4 -1.73 20.51 13.62
C ASP A 4 -0.25 20.14 13.45
N ILE A 5 0.66 21.12 13.40
CA ILE A 5 2.10 20.83 13.35
C ILE A 5 2.57 20.16 14.64
N VAL A 6 2.07 20.59 15.80
CA VAL A 6 2.39 19.93 17.09
C VAL A 6 1.94 18.47 17.07
N ILE A 7 0.71 18.20 16.63
CA ILE A 7 0.15 16.84 16.54
C ILE A 7 1.00 15.97 15.58
N ILE A 8 1.38 16.50 14.42
CA ILE A 8 2.23 15.78 13.46
C ILE A 8 3.59 15.46 14.08
N LEU A 9 4.25 16.43 14.70
CA LEU A 9 5.57 16.22 15.29
C LEU A 9 5.54 15.23 16.45
N VAL A 10 4.62 15.41 17.39
CA VAL A 10 4.48 14.52 18.56
C VAL A 10 4.10 13.10 18.11
N GLY A 11 3.15 12.98 17.19
CA GLY A 11 2.73 11.69 16.64
C GLY A 11 3.85 11.00 15.86
N SER A 12 4.65 11.74 15.09
CA SER A 12 5.82 11.21 14.39
C SER A 12 6.89 10.70 15.35
N LEU A 13 7.22 11.47 16.39
CA LEU A 13 8.19 11.07 17.42
C LEU A 13 7.70 9.83 18.19
N PHE A 14 6.42 9.80 18.58
CA PHE A 14 5.81 8.64 19.22
C PHE A 14 5.87 7.40 18.32
N SER A 15 5.52 7.54 17.03
CA SER A 15 5.58 6.45 16.05
C SER A 15 7.00 5.91 15.89
N LEU A 16 8.02 6.79 15.79
CA LEU A 16 9.42 6.38 15.72
C LEU A 16 9.87 5.63 16.99
N ALA A 17 9.48 6.12 18.17
CA ALA A 17 9.78 5.47 19.44
C ALA A 17 9.13 4.07 19.51
N MET A 18 7.87 3.93 19.10
CA MET A 18 7.15 2.66 19.06
C MET A 18 7.79 1.67 18.08
N ILE A 19 8.17 2.11 16.88
CA ILE A 19 8.88 1.28 15.89
C ILE A 19 10.21 0.81 16.47
N GLY A 20 11.02 1.72 17.02
CA GLY A 20 12.32 1.42 17.60
C GLY A 20 12.22 0.41 18.76
N LEU A 21 11.31 0.65 19.71
CA LEU A 21 11.08 -0.24 20.84
C LEU A 21 10.63 -1.63 20.37
N THR A 22 9.66 -1.69 19.46
CA THR A 22 9.14 -2.96 18.93
C THR A 22 10.22 -3.74 18.20
N TYR A 23 11.03 -3.08 17.39
CA TYR A 23 12.15 -3.73 16.70
C TYR A 23 13.18 -4.26 17.69
N MET A 24 13.62 -3.47 18.67
CA MET A 24 14.62 -3.87 19.65
C MET A 24 14.17 -5.06 20.49
N THR A 25 12.90 -5.08 20.90
CA THR A 25 12.35 -6.17 21.75
C THR A 25 12.04 -7.44 20.96
N ASN A 26 11.69 -7.35 19.67
CA ASN A 26 11.18 -8.48 18.92
C ASN A 26 12.13 -9.02 17.83
N ARG A 27 13.23 -8.33 17.49
CA ARG A 27 14.14 -8.72 16.39
C ARG A 27 14.79 -10.11 16.54
N HIS A 28 14.85 -10.66 17.75
CA HIS A 28 15.41 -11.99 18.03
C HIS A 28 14.32 -13.06 18.20
N ILE A 29 13.05 -12.65 18.33
CA ILE A 29 11.89 -13.53 18.55
C ILE A 29 11.19 -13.78 17.22
N GLN A 30 10.96 -12.73 16.46
CA GLN A 30 10.17 -12.76 15.23
C GLN A 30 11.07 -13.01 13.99
N PRO A 31 10.52 -13.59 12.91
CA PRO A 31 11.25 -13.74 11.66
C PRO A 31 11.61 -12.37 11.08
N LYS A 32 12.81 -12.26 10.50
CA LYS A 32 13.29 -10.99 9.90
C LYS A 32 12.39 -10.47 8.79
N GLN A 33 11.71 -11.37 8.11
CA GLN A 33 10.77 -11.05 7.03
C GLN A 33 9.57 -10.24 7.53
N LEU A 34 9.15 -10.42 8.78
CA LEU A 34 8.11 -9.60 9.39
C LEU A 34 8.45 -8.12 9.30
N PHE A 35 9.68 -7.72 9.63
CA PHE A 35 10.06 -6.31 9.63
C PHE A 35 10.13 -5.72 8.22
N LEU A 36 10.56 -6.52 7.23
CA LEU A 36 10.51 -6.11 5.84
C LEU A 36 9.06 -5.84 5.39
N LEU A 37 8.17 -6.80 5.63
CA LEU A 37 6.76 -6.68 5.26
C LEU A 37 6.04 -5.58 6.07
N PHE A 38 6.42 -5.40 7.34
CA PHE A 38 5.95 -4.31 8.20
C PHE A 38 6.25 -2.93 7.59
N PHE A 39 7.50 -2.65 7.20
CA PHE A 39 7.85 -1.37 6.60
C PHE A 39 7.22 -1.17 5.23
N THR A 40 7.15 -2.24 4.43
CA THR A 40 6.50 -2.18 3.11
C THR A 40 5.02 -1.85 3.23
N GLU A 41 4.29 -2.52 4.13
CA GLU A 41 2.87 -2.24 4.41
C GLU A 41 2.69 -0.87 5.04
N MET A 42 3.52 -0.49 6.00
CA MET A 42 3.44 0.82 6.67
C MET A 42 3.48 1.97 5.67
N TRP A 43 4.39 1.94 4.71
CA TRP A 43 4.51 3.00 3.69
C TRP A 43 3.37 2.94 2.67
N GLU A 44 2.91 1.76 2.33
CA GLU A 44 1.71 1.62 1.52
C GLU A 44 0.48 2.19 2.25
N ARG A 45 0.28 1.86 3.54
CA ARG A 45 -0.82 2.43 4.33
C ARG A 45 -0.69 3.95 4.47
N PHE A 46 0.52 4.46 4.63
CA PHE A 46 0.77 5.90 4.59
C PHE A 46 0.22 6.51 3.30
N SER A 47 0.59 5.95 2.15
CA SER A 47 0.18 6.48 0.85
C SER A 47 -1.34 6.40 0.65
N PHE A 48 -1.92 5.26 0.96
CA PHE A 48 -3.35 5.01 0.80
C PHE A 48 -4.21 5.94 1.67
N TYR A 49 -3.92 6.00 2.98
CA TYR A 49 -4.69 6.84 3.91
C TYR A 49 -4.38 8.32 3.74
N GLY A 50 -3.17 8.68 3.34
CA GLY A 50 -2.80 10.05 2.98
C GLY A 50 -3.61 10.58 1.81
N MET A 51 -3.71 9.82 0.73
CA MET A 51 -4.58 10.15 -0.41
C MET A 51 -6.05 10.19 0.01
N ARG A 52 -6.50 9.18 0.77
CA ARG A 52 -7.90 9.06 1.18
C ARG A 52 -8.37 10.24 2.03
N ALA A 53 -7.50 10.81 2.87
CA ALA A 53 -7.80 11.98 3.69
C ALA A 53 -8.09 13.23 2.84
N LEU A 54 -7.52 13.30 1.63
CA LEU A 54 -7.72 14.40 0.69
C LEU A 54 -8.87 14.17 -0.28
N LEU A 55 -9.22 12.91 -0.55
CA LEU A 55 -10.03 12.50 -1.70
C LEU A 55 -11.37 13.23 -1.79
N ILE A 56 -12.18 13.19 -0.73
CA ILE A 56 -13.50 13.81 -0.74
C ILE A 56 -13.41 15.33 -0.74
N LEU A 57 -12.46 15.88 0.02
CA LEU A 57 -12.23 17.32 0.10
C LEU A 57 -11.75 17.91 -1.25
N TYR A 58 -10.92 17.17 -1.96
CA TYR A 58 -10.47 17.56 -3.31
C TYR A 58 -11.63 17.57 -4.30
N MET A 59 -12.49 16.54 -4.25
CA MET A 59 -13.70 16.51 -5.12
C MET A 59 -14.65 17.68 -4.87
N THR A 60 -14.86 18.06 -3.61
CA THR A 60 -15.80 19.14 -3.27
C THR A 60 -15.19 20.53 -3.43
N ASN A 61 -13.93 20.74 -3.02
CA ASN A 61 -13.33 22.06 -2.97
C ASN A 61 -12.61 22.46 -4.27
N ILE A 62 -12.07 21.48 -5.02
CA ILE A 62 -11.29 21.75 -6.23
C ILE A 62 -12.04 21.34 -7.49
N LEU A 63 -12.62 20.14 -7.53
CA LEU A 63 -13.40 19.70 -8.68
C LEU A 63 -14.84 20.22 -8.65
N LEU A 64 -15.24 20.85 -7.55
CA LEU A 64 -16.54 21.50 -7.34
C LEU A 64 -17.76 20.58 -7.55
N TYR A 65 -17.59 19.28 -7.27
CA TYR A 65 -18.71 18.34 -7.25
C TYR A 65 -19.65 18.63 -6.07
N PRO A 66 -20.96 18.58 -6.28
CA PRO A 66 -21.92 18.62 -5.17
C PRO A 66 -21.66 17.52 -4.15
N ASP A 67 -21.88 17.78 -2.87
CA ASP A 67 -21.62 16.82 -1.77
C ASP A 67 -22.22 15.44 -2.03
N LYS A 68 -23.43 15.38 -2.56
CA LYS A 68 -24.10 14.13 -2.91
C LYS A 68 -23.33 13.32 -3.94
N GLU A 69 -22.85 13.96 -4.98
CA GLU A 69 -22.09 13.32 -6.06
C GLU A 69 -20.71 12.90 -5.59
N ALA A 70 -20.00 13.77 -4.85
CA ALA A 70 -18.70 13.46 -4.26
C ALA A 70 -18.80 12.24 -3.31
N ASN A 71 -19.84 12.17 -2.48
CA ASN A 71 -20.07 11.03 -1.59
C ASN A 71 -20.39 9.73 -2.35
N LEU A 72 -21.15 9.81 -3.46
CA LEU A 72 -21.42 8.64 -4.31
C LEU A 72 -20.13 8.12 -4.98
N MET A 73 -19.31 9.03 -5.54
CA MET A 73 -18.00 8.66 -6.12
C MET A 73 -17.06 8.05 -5.09
N TYR A 74 -16.99 8.65 -3.88
CA TYR A 74 -16.21 8.12 -2.78
C TYR A 74 -16.70 6.74 -2.34
N GLY A 75 -18.01 6.54 -2.27
CA GLY A 75 -18.63 5.25 -1.99
C GLY A 75 -18.30 4.20 -3.04
N ALA A 76 -18.41 4.55 -4.33
CA ALA A 76 -18.06 3.68 -5.45
C ALA A 76 -16.56 3.31 -5.43
N TYR A 77 -15.68 4.28 -5.21
CA TYR A 77 -14.25 4.05 -5.03
C TYR A 77 -13.97 3.03 -3.91
N ASN A 78 -14.55 3.24 -2.73
CA ASN A 78 -14.38 2.31 -1.62
C ASN A 78 -14.91 0.90 -1.96
N ALA A 79 -16.09 0.79 -2.56
CA ALA A 79 -16.64 -0.50 -2.97
C ALA A 79 -15.70 -1.26 -3.89
N LEU A 80 -15.13 -0.59 -4.89
CA LEU A 80 -14.17 -1.19 -5.82
C LEU A 80 -12.86 -1.57 -5.14
N VAL A 81 -12.31 -0.73 -4.25
CA VAL A 81 -11.10 -1.02 -3.46
C VAL A 81 -11.27 -2.26 -2.59
N TYR A 82 -12.47 -2.50 -2.03
CA TYR A 82 -12.74 -3.69 -1.22
C TYR A 82 -13.11 -4.93 -2.05
N THR A 83 -13.56 -4.76 -3.28
CA THR A 83 -13.90 -5.88 -4.19
C THR A 83 -12.67 -6.40 -4.92
N MET A 84 -11.77 -5.51 -5.34
CA MET A 84 -10.59 -5.85 -6.17
C MET A 84 -9.61 -6.86 -5.51
N PRO A 85 -9.43 -6.89 -4.17
CA PRO A 85 -8.63 -7.90 -3.48
C PRO A 85 -9.05 -9.35 -3.76
N LEU A 86 -10.31 -9.60 -4.06
CA LEU A 86 -10.78 -10.94 -4.45
C LEU A 86 -10.08 -11.41 -5.74
N PHE A 87 -10.00 -10.55 -6.74
CA PHE A 87 -9.35 -10.87 -8.02
C PHE A 87 -7.82 -10.91 -7.88
N GLY A 88 -7.24 -9.93 -7.18
CA GLY A 88 -5.79 -9.90 -6.97
C GLY A 88 -5.27 -11.07 -6.15
N GLY A 89 -6.02 -11.51 -5.13
CA GLY A 89 -5.70 -12.70 -4.35
C GLY A 89 -5.78 -13.98 -5.20
N LEU A 90 -6.86 -14.17 -5.97
CA LEU A 90 -7.02 -15.32 -6.85
C LEU A 90 -5.89 -15.42 -7.90
N LEU A 91 -5.47 -14.29 -8.48
CA LEU A 91 -4.37 -14.27 -9.46
C LEU A 91 -3.02 -14.56 -8.80
N ALA A 92 -2.82 -14.07 -7.58
CA ALA A 92 -1.60 -14.37 -6.82
C ALA A 92 -1.51 -15.85 -6.46
N ASP A 93 -2.61 -16.42 -5.96
CA ASP A 93 -2.66 -17.81 -5.51
C ASP A 93 -2.48 -18.82 -6.66
N ARG A 94 -2.91 -18.45 -7.86
CA ARG A 94 -2.88 -19.37 -9.01
C ARG A 94 -1.68 -19.17 -9.94
N ILE A 95 -1.26 -17.91 -10.16
CA ILE A 95 -0.35 -17.60 -11.26
C ILE A 95 0.86 -16.81 -10.79
N LEU A 96 0.65 -15.65 -10.12
CA LEU A 96 1.71 -14.67 -9.90
C LEU A 96 2.62 -15.01 -8.71
N GLY A 97 2.07 -15.58 -7.65
CA GLY A 97 2.69 -15.65 -6.34
C GLY A 97 2.67 -14.30 -5.61
N PHE A 98 3.00 -14.33 -4.31
CA PHE A 98 2.89 -13.15 -3.46
C PHE A 98 3.86 -12.03 -3.86
N ARG A 99 5.12 -12.38 -4.19
CA ARG A 99 6.15 -11.38 -4.50
C ARG A 99 5.78 -10.52 -5.70
N LYS A 100 5.43 -11.17 -6.82
CA LYS A 100 5.05 -10.45 -8.04
C LYS A 100 3.79 -9.62 -7.81
N SER A 101 2.80 -10.17 -7.12
CA SER A 101 1.56 -9.45 -6.82
C SER A 101 1.79 -8.20 -5.97
N ILE A 102 2.68 -8.25 -4.98
CA ILE A 102 3.06 -7.08 -4.16
C ILE A 102 3.78 -6.04 -5.02
N VAL A 103 4.74 -6.46 -5.87
CA VAL A 103 5.46 -5.53 -6.75
C VAL A 103 4.52 -4.87 -7.74
N TRP A 104 3.67 -5.65 -8.40
CA TRP A 104 2.65 -5.12 -9.33
C TRP A 104 1.68 -4.17 -8.66
N GLY A 105 1.11 -4.61 -7.54
CA GLY A 105 0.19 -3.79 -6.77
C GLY A 105 0.83 -2.47 -6.33
N GLY A 106 2.04 -2.55 -5.76
CA GLY A 106 2.79 -1.38 -5.33
C GLY A 106 3.16 -0.43 -6.48
N SER A 107 3.56 -0.98 -7.63
CA SER A 107 3.88 -0.18 -8.82
C SER A 107 2.65 0.57 -9.36
N LEU A 108 1.51 -0.13 -9.49
CA LEU A 108 0.26 0.50 -9.93
C LEU A 108 -0.20 1.57 -8.94
N MET A 109 -0.09 1.34 -7.63
CA MET A 109 -0.42 2.35 -6.62
C MET A 109 0.51 3.56 -6.71
N ALA A 110 1.82 3.35 -6.88
CA ALA A 110 2.78 4.45 -7.05
C ALA A 110 2.44 5.29 -8.29
N ILE A 111 2.17 4.65 -9.43
CA ILE A 111 1.70 5.33 -10.64
C ILE A 111 0.39 6.09 -10.37
N GLY A 112 -0.57 5.46 -9.70
CA GLY A 112 -1.85 6.08 -9.36
C GLY A 112 -1.68 7.38 -8.56
N HIS A 113 -0.85 7.38 -7.53
CA HIS A 113 -0.55 8.57 -6.74
C HIS A 113 0.15 9.67 -7.56
N LEU A 114 1.13 9.31 -8.41
CA LEU A 114 1.80 10.27 -9.27
C LEU A 114 0.84 10.88 -10.30
N VAL A 115 -0.07 10.09 -10.83
CA VAL A 115 -1.12 10.55 -11.75
C VAL A 115 -2.11 11.49 -11.04
N LEU A 116 -2.46 11.23 -9.77
CA LEU A 116 -3.26 12.16 -8.94
C LEU A 116 -2.53 13.48 -8.65
N ALA A 117 -1.21 13.48 -8.63
CA ALA A 117 -0.42 14.69 -8.45
C ALA A 117 -0.41 15.61 -9.69
N ILE A 118 -0.95 15.17 -10.84
CA ILE A 118 -1.09 16.00 -12.03
C ILE A 118 -2.42 16.78 -11.94
N PRO A 119 -2.41 18.12 -12.08
CA PRO A 119 -3.59 18.96 -11.88
C PRO A 119 -4.56 18.94 -13.07
N MET A 120 -5.15 17.78 -13.36
CA MET A 120 -6.12 17.60 -14.44
C MET A 120 -7.26 16.68 -13.98
N THR A 121 -8.52 17.00 -14.33
CA THR A 121 -9.68 16.19 -13.93
C THR A 121 -9.64 14.76 -14.49
N GLN A 122 -9.15 14.60 -15.72
CA GLN A 122 -9.05 13.29 -16.37
C GLN A 122 -8.05 12.39 -15.66
N THR A 123 -6.91 12.94 -15.24
CA THR A 123 -5.88 12.20 -14.51
C THR A 123 -6.35 11.78 -13.13
N PHE A 124 -7.25 12.54 -12.49
CA PHE A 124 -7.80 12.21 -11.18
C PHE A 124 -8.50 10.83 -11.19
N PHE A 125 -9.45 10.61 -12.09
CA PHE A 125 -10.16 9.32 -12.17
C PHE A 125 -9.26 8.18 -12.63
N LEU A 126 -8.32 8.47 -13.55
CA LEU A 126 -7.31 7.48 -13.98
C LEU A 126 -6.43 7.05 -12.80
N GLY A 127 -5.97 8.00 -11.99
CA GLY A 127 -5.19 7.72 -10.78
C GLY A 127 -5.96 6.85 -9.79
N LEU A 128 -7.24 7.15 -9.55
CA LEU A 128 -8.10 6.30 -8.70
C LEU A 128 -8.25 4.88 -9.27
N GLY A 129 -8.36 4.72 -10.59
CA GLY A 129 -8.39 3.41 -11.24
C GLY A 129 -7.11 2.59 -10.97
N PHE A 130 -5.94 3.21 -11.12
CA PHE A 130 -4.66 2.55 -10.77
C PHE A 130 -4.58 2.16 -9.29
N LEU A 131 -5.09 3.01 -8.38
CA LEU A 131 -5.11 2.71 -6.94
C LEU A 131 -6.04 1.54 -6.61
N ILE A 132 -7.21 1.46 -7.23
CA ILE A 132 -8.17 0.35 -7.05
C ILE A 132 -7.50 -0.98 -7.43
N VAL A 133 -6.95 -1.04 -8.65
CA VAL A 133 -6.33 -2.27 -9.17
C VAL A 133 -5.08 -2.60 -8.35
N GLY A 134 -4.21 -1.62 -8.09
CA GLY A 134 -2.98 -1.81 -7.32
C GLY A 134 -3.24 -2.30 -5.89
N ASN A 135 -4.20 -1.71 -5.19
CA ASN A 135 -4.61 -2.17 -3.86
C ASN A 135 -5.14 -3.62 -3.90
N GLY A 136 -5.88 -3.97 -4.95
CA GLY A 136 -6.36 -5.34 -5.15
C GLY A 136 -5.25 -6.38 -5.20
N PHE A 137 -4.13 -6.08 -5.87
CA PHE A 137 -2.97 -6.96 -5.92
C PHE A 137 -2.09 -6.90 -4.67
N PHE A 138 -1.99 -5.76 -4.01
CA PHE A 138 -1.09 -5.57 -2.88
C PHE A 138 -1.65 -6.10 -1.57
N LYS A 139 -2.81 -5.59 -1.17
CA LYS A 139 -3.35 -5.76 0.19
C LYS A 139 -3.59 -7.21 0.63
N PRO A 140 -4.28 -8.08 -0.15
CA PRO A 140 -4.51 -9.46 0.28
C PRO A 140 -3.21 -10.24 0.35
N ASN A 141 -2.27 -9.95 -0.54
CA ASN A 141 -1.08 -10.74 -0.76
C ASN A 141 0.01 -10.48 0.28
N ILE A 142 0.21 -9.25 0.75
CA ILE A 142 1.25 -8.94 1.72
C ILE A 142 0.95 -9.58 3.09
N SER A 143 -0.31 -9.57 3.53
CA SER A 143 -0.72 -10.19 4.78
C SER A 143 -0.69 -11.72 4.72
N SER A 144 -1.12 -12.31 3.58
CA SER A 144 -1.03 -13.76 3.34
C SER A 144 0.42 -14.19 3.26
N PHE A 145 1.27 -13.40 2.61
CA PHE A 145 2.71 -13.67 2.53
C PHE A 145 3.38 -13.69 3.89
N LEU A 146 3.02 -12.78 4.79
CA LEU A 146 3.50 -12.82 6.18
C LEU A 146 3.16 -14.15 6.84
N GLY A 147 1.95 -14.68 6.61
CA GLY A 147 1.50 -15.95 7.15
C GLY A 147 2.39 -17.15 6.79
N THR A 148 3.05 -17.11 5.63
CA THR A 148 3.92 -18.21 5.17
C THR A 148 5.21 -18.37 5.98
N TYR A 149 5.58 -17.39 6.80
CA TYR A 149 6.76 -17.46 7.68
C TYR A 149 6.46 -18.02 9.07
N TYR A 150 5.22 -18.42 9.34
CA TYR A 150 4.80 -19.04 10.59
C TYR A 150 4.22 -20.43 10.33
N HIS A 151 4.65 -21.43 11.10
CA HIS A 151 4.03 -22.74 11.08
C HIS A 151 2.61 -22.70 11.68
N THR A 152 1.80 -23.70 11.39
CA THR A 152 0.38 -23.76 11.80
C THR A 152 0.15 -23.58 13.30
N ASN A 153 1.11 -24.06 14.14
CA ASN A 153 1.02 -23.96 15.61
C ASN A 153 2.13 -23.05 16.20
N ASP A 154 2.60 -22.07 15.46
CA ASP A 154 3.63 -21.14 15.93
C ASP A 154 3.03 -20.10 16.87
N ASN A 155 3.35 -20.17 18.16
CA ASN A 155 2.87 -19.23 19.18
C ASN A 155 3.31 -17.77 18.92
N ARG A 156 4.29 -17.54 18.05
CA ARG A 156 4.76 -16.20 17.67
C ARG A 156 3.87 -15.52 16.63
N ARG A 157 3.01 -16.29 15.95
CA ARG A 157 2.20 -15.83 14.83
C ARG A 157 1.32 -14.64 15.21
N ASP A 158 0.57 -14.74 16.30
CA ASP A 158 -0.34 -13.68 16.75
C ASP A 158 0.42 -12.41 17.11
N GLY A 159 1.57 -12.53 17.80
CA GLY A 159 2.45 -11.40 18.08
C GLY A 159 3.04 -10.77 16.81
N GLY A 160 3.38 -11.60 15.81
CA GLY A 160 3.84 -11.13 14.50
C GLY A 160 2.79 -10.31 13.76
N TYR A 161 1.55 -10.80 13.72
CA TYR A 161 0.44 -10.04 13.13
C TYR A 161 0.11 -8.77 13.92
N ALA A 162 0.19 -8.78 15.24
CA ALA A 162 0.01 -7.58 16.04
C ALA A 162 1.05 -6.50 15.69
N ILE A 163 2.31 -6.87 15.52
CA ILE A 163 3.37 -5.98 15.05
C ILE A 163 3.08 -5.48 13.64
N PHE A 164 2.68 -6.35 12.72
CA PHE A 164 2.34 -5.97 11.35
C PHE A 164 1.20 -4.94 11.31
N TYR A 165 0.12 -5.17 12.07
CA TYR A 165 -1.00 -4.24 12.18
C TYR A 165 -0.65 -2.93 12.89
N MET A 166 0.34 -2.93 13.78
CA MET A 166 0.89 -1.68 14.32
C MET A 166 1.47 -0.82 13.19
N GLY A 167 2.19 -1.42 12.23
CA GLY A 167 2.67 -0.72 11.03
C GLY A 167 1.55 -0.13 10.19
N VAL A 168 0.46 -0.89 9.98
CA VAL A 168 -0.76 -0.40 9.31
C VAL A 168 -1.29 0.87 9.98
N ASN A 169 -1.43 0.88 11.31
CA ASN A 169 -1.99 2.00 12.05
C ASN A 169 -1.04 3.21 12.09
N ILE A 170 0.25 2.99 12.24
CA ILE A 170 1.27 4.06 12.16
C ILE A 170 1.25 4.71 10.78
N GLY A 171 1.27 3.91 9.72
CA GLY A 171 1.19 4.41 8.34
C GLY A 171 -0.09 5.21 8.09
N ALA A 172 -1.24 4.69 8.53
CA ALA A 172 -2.53 5.36 8.39
C ALA A 172 -2.57 6.71 9.11
N PHE A 173 -2.08 6.77 10.35
CA PHE A 173 -2.01 7.99 11.14
C PHE A 173 -1.09 9.03 10.48
N LEU A 174 0.16 8.66 10.21
CA LEU A 174 1.15 9.58 9.63
C LEU A 174 0.74 10.06 8.23
N GLY A 175 0.23 9.15 7.39
CA GLY A 175 -0.24 9.50 6.05
C GLY A 175 -1.38 10.50 6.08
N SER A 176 -2.42 10.23 6.87
CA SER A 176 -3.56 11.14 7.01
C SER A 176 -3.15 12.50 7.57
N ALA A 177 -2.28 12.52 8.57
CA ALA A 177 -1.85 13.76 9.20
C ALA A 177 -0.93 14.59 8.27
N ILE A 178 0.09 13.98 7.68
CA ILE A 178 1.08 14.68 6.86
C ILE A 178 0.50 15.06 5.50
N CYS A 179 -0.07 14.11 4.74
CA CYS A 179 -0.63 14.43 3.43
C CYS A 179 -1.86 15.32 3.55
N GLY A 180 -2.70 15.11 4.59
CA GLY A 180 -3.84 15.97 4.88
C GLY A 180 -3.43 17.42 5.14
N TYR A 181 -2.40 17.63 5.95
CA TYR A 181 -1.85 18.97 6.21
C TYR A 181 -1.26 19.60 4.94
N LEU A 182 -0.37 18.88 4.25
CA LEU A 182 0.26 19.38 3.03
C LEU A 182 -0.76 19.72 1.95
N GLY A 183 -1.74 18.84 1.74
CA GLY A 183 -2.77 19.03 0.73
C GLY A 183 -3.68 20.23 1.01
N GLN A 184 -4.11 20.41 2.25
CA GLN A 184 -5.06 21.46 2.60
C GLN A 184 -4.41 22.81 2.90
N GLN A 185 -3.18 22.82 3.41
CA GLN A 185 -2.52 24.08 3.83
C GLN A 185 -1.50 24.61 2.81
N ILE A 186 -0.98 23.75 1.92
CA ILE A 186 0.04 24.15 0.96
C ILE A 186 -0.46 23.94 -0.47
N ASP A 187 -0.62 22.69 -0.92
CA ASP A 187 -1.07 22.36 -2.27
C ASP A 187 -1.61 20.92 -2.32
N TRP A 188 -2.79 20.73 -2.93
CA TRP A 188 -3.47 19.43 -3.03
C TRP A 188 -2.64 18.38 -3.76
N HIS A 189 -2.00 18.78 -4.85
CA HIS A 189 -1.19 17.87 -5.68
C HIS A 189 0.12 17.49 -4.98
N LEU A 190 0.67 18.39 -4.14
CA LEU A 190 1.79 18.07 -3.25
C LEU A 190 1.39 16.98 -2.25
N GLY A 191 0.20 17.06 -1.66
CA GLY A 191 -0.31 16.03 -0.76
C GLY A 191 -0.40 14.65 -1.43
N PHE A 192 -0.94 14.57 -2.65
CA PHE A 192 -0.98 13.34 -3.44
C PHE A 192 0.42 12.87 -3.86
N GLY A 193 1.30 13.79 -4.25
CA GLY A 193 2.68 13.49 -4.63
C GLY A 193 3.50 12.92 -3.49
N VAL A 194 3.37 13.45 -2.28
CA VAL A 194 4.02 12.93 -1.07
C VAL A 194 3.53 11.53 -0.76
N ALA A 195 2.22 11.26 -0.87
CA ALA A 195 1.68 9.91 -0.75
C ALA A 195 2.35 8.95 -1.75
N GLY A 196 2.49 9.37 -3.02
CA GLY A 196 3.21 8.61 -4.05
C GLY A 196 4.68 8.36 -3.73
N GLY A 197 5.39 9.36 -3.21
CA GLY A 197 6.78 9.25 -2.80
C GLY A 197 7.00 8.19 -1.72
N PHE A 198 6.12 8.12 -0.72
CA PHE A 198 6.20 7.09 0.32
C PHE A 198 5.76 5.70 -0.18
N MET A 199 4.86 5.61 -1.16
CA MET A 199 4.57 4.34 -1.83
C MET A 199 5.80 3.81 -2.57
N ILE A 200 6.51 4.68 -3.31
CA ILE A 200 7.76 4.33 -3.99
C ILE A 200 8.82 3.90 -2.98
N LEU A 201 8.95 4.59 -1.84
CA LEU A 201 9.88 4.21 -0.77
C LEU A 201 9.58 2.80 -0.25
N GLY A 202 8.32 2.47 0.03
CA GLY A 202 7.90 1.12 0.45
C GLY A 202 8.25 0.06 -0.60
N LEU A 203 8.02 0.36 -1.88
CA LEU A 203 8.36 -0.54 -2.98
C LEU A 203 9.88 -0.73 -3.13
N ILE A 204 10.67 0.32 -3.00
CA ILE A 204 12.15 0.26 -3.03
C ILE A 204 12.65 -0.62 -1.87
N ILE A 205 12.14 -0.42 -0.65
CA ILE A 205 12.50 -1.25 0.52
C ILE A 205 12.22 -2.72 0.21
N PHE A 206 11.05 -3.04 -0.34
CA PHE A 206 10.69 -4.41 -0.69
C PHE A 206 11.61 -4.99 -1.77
N LEU A 207 11.87 -4.26 -2.85
CA LEU A 207 12.69 -4.72 -3.98
C LEU A 207 14.16 -4.95 -3.60
N LEU A 208 14.75 -4.03 -2.82
CA LEU A 208 16.15 -4.15 -2.41
C LEU A 208 16.39 -5.30 -1.42
N ASN A 209 15.36 -5.70 -0.68
CA ASN A 209 15.47 -6.71 0.37
C ASN A 209 14.83 -8.06 -0.01
N GLN A 210 14.54 -8.31 -1.28
CA GLN A 210 13.93 -9.57 -1.71
C GLN A 210 14.72 -10.83 -1.32
N LYS A 211 16.04 -10.72 -1.18
CA LYS A 211 16.89 -11.82 -0.69
C LYS A 211 16.52 -12.29 0.72
N MET A 212 15.96 -11.41 1.55
CA MET A 212 15.50 -11.77 2.90
C MET A 212 14.25 -12.67 2.88
N LEU A 213 13.53 -12.71 1.77
CA LEU A 213 12.27 -13.45 1.65
C LEU A 213 12.50 -14.96 1.40
N LEU A 214 13.76 -15.40 1.27
CA LEU A 214 14.16 -16.78 0.97
C LEU A 214 13.47 -17.28 -0.32
N ASP A 215 13.05 -18.54 -0.37
CA ASP A 215 12.36 -19.12 -1.53
C ASP A 215 10.82 -19.05 -1.43
N ASN A 216 10.28 -18.27 -0.49
CA ASN A 216 8.85 -18.15 -0.30
C ASN A 216 8.23 -17.09 -1.24
N GLY A 217 6.97 -17.29 -1.63
CA GLY A 217 6.17 -16.30 -2.35
C GLY A 217 6.37 -16.25 -3.86
N HIS A 218 7.06 -17.21 -4.44
CA HIS A 218 7.12 -17.42 -5.89
C HIS A 218 5.79 -17.93 -6.46
N SER A 219 5.67 -17.90 -7.79
CA SER A 219 4.51 -18.48 -8.49
C SER A 219 4.33 -19.95 -8.10
N PRO A 220 3.09 -20.39 -7.79
CA PRO A 220 2.81 -21.79 -7.54
C PRO A 220 2.89 -22.64 -8.80
N GLU A 221 2.66 -22.05 -9.97
CA GLU A 221 2.68 -22.74 -11.27
C GLU A 221 3.60 -21.98 -12.26
N PRO A 222 4.94 -22.10 -12.11
CA PRO A 222 5.87 -21.41 -12.99
C PRO A 222 5.71 -21.80 -14.47
N GLU A 223 5.19 -22.97 -14.76
CA GLU A 223 4.91 -23.42 -16.14
C GLU A 223 3.82 -22.59 -16.81
N LEU A 224 2.77 -22.19 -16.08
CA LEU A 224 1.74 -21.29 -16.61
C LEU A 224 2.28 -19.90 -16.93
N LEU A 225 3.22 -19.39 -16.13
CA LEU A 225 3.88 -18.11 -16.42
C LEU A 225 4.71 -18.16 -17.70
N ASN A 226 5.32 -19.30 -18.00
CA ASN A 226 6.12 -19.51 -19.20
C ASN A 226 5.24 -19.87 -20.42
N ALA A 227 3.96 -20.20 -20.23
CA ALA A 227 3.04 -20.49 -21.33
C ALA A 227 2.82 -19.23 -22.19
N PRO A 228 2.70 -19.39 -23.53
CA PRO A 228 2.41 -18.27 -24.40
C PRO A 228 1.00 -17.71 -24.12
N SER A 229 0.92 -16.39 -23.94
CA SER A 229 -0.36 -15.68 -23.86
C SER A 229 -1.07 -15.67 -25.22
N MET A 230 -2.30 -15.14 -25.28
CA MET A 230 -3.06 -14.97 -26.52
C MET A 230 -2.31 -14.17 -27.62
N ILE A 231 -1.28 -13.40 -27.24
CA ILE A 231 -0.45 -12.61 -28.17
C ILE A 231 0.92 -13.24 -28.43
N GLY A 232 1.12 -14.50 -28.05
CA GLY A 232 2.34 -15.27 -28.33
C GLY A 232 3.55 -14.95 -27.47
N ILE A 233 3.41 -14.04 -26.50
CA ILE A 233 4.45 -13.67 -25.50
C ILE A 233 4.16 -14.46 -24.22
N SER A 234 5.18 -15.01 -23.55
CA SER A 234 4.94 -15.69 -22.27
C SER A 234 4.32 -14.73 -21.26
N TRP A 235 3.40 -15.23 -20.42
CA TRP A 235 2.80 -14.45 -19.36
C TRP A 235 3.85 -13.79 -18.46
N GLU A 236 5.00 -14.42 -18.25
CA GLU A 236 6.10 -13.85 -17.50
C GLU A 236 6.66 -12.57 -18.14
N LYS A 237 6.86 -12.57 -19.48
CA LYS A 237 7.33 -11.38 -20.22
C LYS A 237 6.26 -10.32 -20.40
N PHE A 238 4.99 -10.71 -20.38
CA PHE A 238 3.85 -9.77 -20.41
C PHE A 238 3.69 -9.05 -19.07
N ILE A 239 4.13 -9.70 -18.00
CA ILE A 239 4.02 -9.24 -16.62
C ILE A 239 5.30 -8.46 -16.17
N TYR A 240 6.41 -8.54 -16.84
CA TYR A 240 7.65 -7.78 -16.62
C TYR A 240 7.97 -6.84 -17.79
#